data_da08e3129bfd3273eac0a10f041c4cc9
#
_entry.id   da08e3129bfd3273eac0a10f041c4cc9
#
_cell.length_a   1.000
_cell.length_b   1.000
_cell.length_c   1.000
_cell.angle_alpha   90.00
_cell.angle_beta   90.00
_cell.angle_gamma   90.00
#
_symmetry.space_group_name_H-M   'P 1'
#
loop_
_entity.id
_entity.type
_entity.pdbx_description
1 polymer ?
#
loop_
_entity_poly.entity_id
_entity_poly.type
_entity_poly.pdbx_seq_one_letter_code
_entity_poly.pdbx_strand_id
1 'polypeptide(L)'
;VMTLPLISMRQITKRFPGVIANNKINLELYPGEIHALLGENGSGKSTLMSILTGLYKPTEGCIMVGGEEVKFASPADAIASGIGMVHQHFKLIESFTVAENIVLSQSKGGFLLKPEQIIADIESLGEKYGLQVDPRAYVWQLGVGEKQRVEILRMLYHRSRVLILDEPTAV
;
A
#
# COMPACT_ATOMS: atom_id res chain seq x y z
N VAL A 1 -0.45 27.96 9.19
CA VAL A 1 -1.07 26.76 9.80
C VAL A 1 -0.05 25.64 9.62
N MET A 2 0.54 25.12 10.71
CA MET A 2 1.43 23.95 10.63
C MET A 2 0.56 22.74 10.27
N THR A 3 0.72 22.21 9.07
CA THR A 3 0.05 20.98 8.65
C THR A 3 0.74 19.82 9.35
N LEU A 4 0.01 19.02 10.10
CA LEU A 4 0.56 17.82 10.72
C LEU A 4 0.87 16.78 9.63
N PRO A 5 2.02 16.07 9.71
CA PRO A 5 2.32 14.99 8.79
C PRO A 5 1.27 13.87 8.93
N LEU A 6 0.90 13.30 7.79
CA LEU A 6 0.02 12.14 7.74
C LEU A 6 0.72 10.90 8.31
N ILE A 7 2.00 10.74 7.98
CA ILE A 7 2.90 9.72 8.51
C ILE A 7 4.15 10.40 9.05
N SER A 8 4.62 9.96 10.22
CA SER A 8 5.94 10.34 10.74
C SER A 8 6.64 9.09 11.29
N MET A 9 7.75 8.74 10.68
CA MET A 9 8.67 7.70 11.17
C MET A 9 9.82 8.41 11.89
N ARG A 10 10.03 8.10 13.17
CA ARG A 10 11.00 8.80 14.01
C ARG A 10 12.06 7.87 14.54
N GLN A 11 13.34 8.20 14.26
CA GLN A 11 14.52 7.47 14.73
C GLN A 11 14.46 5.96 14.43
N ILE A 12 13.90 5.61 13.27
CA ILE A 12 13.72 4.21 12.88
C ILE A 12 15.07 3.54 12.69
N THR A 13 15.32 2.54 13.50
CA THR A 13 16.47 1.65 13.37
C THR A 13 16.00 0.23 13.14
N LYS A 14 16.57 -0.44 12.15
CA LYS A 14 16.34 -1.86 11.89
C LYS A 14 17.66 -2.61 11.81
N ARG A 15 17.81 -3.57 12.70
CA ARG A 15 18.97 -4.47 12.76
C ARG A 15 18.53 -5.88 12.35
N PHE A 16 19.33 -6.48 11.49
CA PHE A 16 19.31 -7.90 11.20
C PHE A 16 20.63 -8.52 11.66
N PRO A 17 20.74 -9.85 11.80
CA PRO A 17 22.02 -10.47 12.12
C PRO A 17 23.13 -10.01 11.17
N GLY A 18 24.15 -9.35 11.70
CA GLY A 18 25.32 -8.87 10.93
C GLY A 18 25.12 -7.60 10.11
N VAL A 19 23.91 -6.98 10.10
CA VAL A 19 23.69 -5.75 9.30
C VAL A 19 22.70 -4.79 9.96
N ILE A 20 23.00 -3.49 9.86
CA ILE A 20 22.06 -2.43 10.21
C ILE A 20 21.46 -1.90 8.91
N ALA A 21 20.23 -2.28 8.62
CA ALA A 21 19.55 -1.91 7.38
C ALA A 21 19.05 -0.44 7.41
N ASN A 22 18.57 0.02 8.56
CA ASN A 22 18.20 1.42 8.80
C ASN A 22 18.81 1.87 10.13
N ASN A 23 19.30 3.09 10.18
CA ASN A 23 19.93 3.66 11.37
C ASN A 23 19.39 5.06 11.65
N LYS A 24 18.53 5.17 12.65
CA LYS A 24 17.89 6.42 13.11
C LYS A 24 17.26 7.26 11.98
N ILE A 25 16.57 6.60 11.07
CA ILE A 25 15.93 7.25 9.92
C ILE A 25 14.68 8.02 10.38
N ASN A 26 14.55 9.24 9.88
CA ASN A 26 13.35 10.06 10.03
C ASN A 26 12.72 10.28 8.65
N LEU A 27 11.40 10.10 8.56
CA LEU A 27 10.62 10.33 7.35
C LEU A 27 9.29 10.95 7.74
N GLU A 28 8.91 12.03 7.09
CA GLU A 28 7.60 12.66 7.25
C GLU A 28 6.91 12.73 5.89
N LEU A 29 5.64 12.35 5.84
CA LEU A 29 4.79 12.43 4.67
C LEU A 29 3.60 13.32 4.96
N TYR A 30 3.36 14.30 4.10
CA TYR A 30 2.27 15.25 4.26
C TYR A 30 1.11 14.95 3.29
N PRO A 31 -0.12 15.36 3.62
CA PRO A 31 -1.24 15.19 2.71
C PRO A 31 -1.01 15.92 1.38
N GLY A 32 -1.30 15.22 0.26
CA GLY A 32 -1.23 15.81 -1.08
C GLY A 32 0.17 15.92 -1.68
N GLU A 33 1.21 15.35 -1.04
CA GLU A 33 2.57 15.33 -1.60
C GLU A 33 2.88 14.01 -2.32
N ILE A 34 3.77 14.10 -3.29
CA ILE A 34 4.45 12.95 -3.90
C ILE A 34 5.87 12.94 -3.35
N HIS A 35 6.19 11.95 -2.55
CA HIS A 35 7.50 11.81 -1.91
C HIS A 35 8.32 10.72 -2.59
N ALA A 36 9.41 11.09 -3.25
CA ALA A 36 10.31 10.14 -3.90
C ALA A 36 11.42 9.70 -2.92
N LEU A 37 11.47 8.40 -2.65
CA LEU A 37 12.52 7.79 -1.83
C LEU A 37 13.64 7.27 -2.75
N LEU A 38 14.73 8.02 -2.86
CA LEU A 38 15.86 7.72 -3.72
C LEU A 38 17.04 7.14 -2.94
N GLY A 39 17.83 6.32 -3.60
CA GLY A 39 19.05 5.72 -3.04
C GLY A 39 19.49 4.49 -3.83
N GLU A 40 20.72 4.06 -3.63
CA GLU A 40 21.30 2.87 -4.27
C GLU A 40 20.62 1.57 -3.80
N ASN A 41 20.82 0.50 -4.55
CA ASN A 41 20.37 -0.83 -4.13
C ASN A 41 21.08 -1.22 -2.83
N GLY A 42 20.31 -1.78 -1.88
CA GLY A 42 20.84 -2.12 -0.56
C GLY A 42 20.91 -0.96 0.45
N SER A 43 20.49 0.27 0.09
CA SER A 43 20.50 1.41 1.03
C SER A 43 19.41 1.38 2.11
N GLY A 44 18.60 0.32 2.17
CA GLY A 44 17.57 0.15 3.20
C GLY A 44 16.19 0.69 2.85
N LYS A 45 15.94 1.17 1.62
CA LYS A 45 14.63 1.68 1.18
C LYS A 45 13.50 0.67 1.36
N SER A 46 13.67 -0.52 0.80
CA SER A 46 12.65 -1.59 0.89
C SER A 46 12.44 -2.05 2.33
N THR A 47 13.49 -2.03 3.16
CA THR A 47 13.37 -2.32 4.59
C THR A 47 12.54 -1.25 5.30
N LEU A 48 12.78 0.03 5.02
CA LEU A 48 12.02 1.14 5.60
C LEU A 48 10.55 1.06 5.20
N MET A 49 10.25 0.77 3.92
CA MET A 49 8.88 0.58 3.45
C MET A 49 8.24 -0.68 4.05
N SER A 50 8.99 -1.76 4.22
CA SER A 50 8.52 -2.97 4.90
C SER A 50 8.15 -2.72 6.38
N ILE A 51 8.83 -1.78 7.04
CA ILE A 51 8.47 -1.35 8.39
C ILE A 51 7.18 -0.53 8.35
N LEU A 52 7.06 0.42 7.42
CA LEU A 52 5.89 1.26 7.29
C LEU A 52 4.62 0.45 6.92
N THR A 53 4.78 -0.63 6.18
CA THR A 53 3.69 -1.53 5.79
C THR A 53 3.42 -2.65 6.80
N GLY A 54 4.09 -2.66 7.96
CA GLY A 54 3.86 -3.64 9.01
C GLY A 54 4.41 -5.05 8.75
N LEU A 55 5.23 -5.21 7.69
CA LEU A 55 5.91 -6.49 7.40
C LEU A 55 7.06 -6.73 8.39
N TYR A 56 7.78 -5.68 8.76
CA TYR A 56 8.82 -5.73 9.78
C TYR A 56 8.51 -4.77 10.93
N LYS A 57 8.88 -5.19 12.13
CA LYS A 57 8.90 -4.28 13.30
C LYS A 57 10.24 -3.53 13.33
N PRO A 58 10.25 -2.23 13.62
CA PRO A 58 11.50 -1.53 13.89
C PRO A 58 12.17 -2.11 15.14
N THR A 59 13.50 -2.06 15.20
CA THR A 59 14.26 -2.41 16.40
C THR A 59 14.20 -1.27 17.41
N GLU A 60 14.26 -0.01 16.90
CA GLU A 60 14.15 1.23 17.68
C GLU A 60 13.35 2.25 16.87
N GLY A 61 12.82 3.26 17.54
CA GLY A 61 12.03 4.31 16.94
C GLY A 61 10.53 4.01 16.95
N CYS A 62 9.73 4.93 16.42
CA CYS A 62 8.28 4.82 16.38
C CYS A 62 7.69 5.32 15.06
N ILE A 63 6.48 4.85 14.76
CA ILE A 63 5.67 5.29 13.63
C ILE A 63 4.47 6.03 14.19
N MET A 64 4.16 7.18 13.59
CA MET A 64 2.97 7.96 13.91
C MET A 64 2.10 8.09 12.67
N VAL A 65 0.80 7.92 12.82
CA VAL A 65 -0.22 8.11 11.79
C VAL A 65 -1.21 9.17 12.28
N GLY A 66 -1.29 10.29 11.56
CA GLY A 66 -2.16 11.40 11.95
C GLY A 66 -1.85 12.01 13.33
N GLY A 67 -0.59 11.90 13.78
CA GLY A 67 -0.13 12.39 15.07
C GLY A 67 -0.23 11.39 16.23
N GLU A 68 -0.78 10.21 16.02
CA GLU A 68 -0.88 9.14 17.03
C GLU A 68 0.16 8.03 16.78
N GLU A 69 0.83 7.58 17.85
CA GLU A 69 1.78 6.48 17.76
C GLU A 69 1.05 5.17 17.49
N VAL A 70 1.53 4.44 16.46
CA VAL A 70 0.98 3.14 16.06
C VAL A 70 2.04 2.04 16.11
N LYS A 71 1.59 0.81 16.40
CA LYS A 71 2.43 -0.38 16.36
C LYS A 71 1.76 -1.44 15.50
N PHE A 72 2.30 -1.67 14.32
CA PHE A 72 1.79 -2.69 13.42
C PHE A 72 2.27 -4.07 13.86
N ALA A 73 1.34 -4.98 14.12
CA ALA A 73 1.64 -6.39 14.36
C ALA A 73 1.68 -7.17 13.04
N SER A 74 1.01 -6.66 12.00
CA SER A 74 0.87 -7.28 10.69
C SER A 74 0.62 -6.25 9.60
N PRO A 75 0.77 -6.60 8.31
CA PRO A 75 0.38 -5.74 7.19
C PRO A 75 -1.11 -5.34 7.19
N ALA A 76 -1.98 -6.18 7.76
CA ALA A 76 -3.39 -5.85 7.89
C ALA A 76 -3.64 -4.62 8.77
N ASP A 77 -2.80 -4.40 9.79
CA ASP A 77 -2.91 -3.23 10.67
C ASP A 77 -2.50 -1.95 9.94
N ALA A 78 -1.47 -2.01 9.08
CA ALA A 78 -1.04 -0.89 8.26
C ALA A 78 -2.14 -0.52 7.23
N ILE A 79 -2.75 -1.52 6.58
CA ILE A 79 -3.88 -1.32 5.67
C ILE A 79 -5.07 -0.70 6.41
N ALA A 80 -5.41 -1.19 7.61
CA ALA A 80 -6.47 -0.62 8.44
C ALA A 80 -6.19 0.84 8.85
N SER A 81 -4.92 1.22 8.94
CA SER A 81 -4.46 2.59 9.18
C SER A 81 -4.40 3.45 7.91
N GLY A 82 -4.82 2.91 6.76
CA GLY A 82 -4.87 3.61 5.48
C GLY A 82 -3.54 3.64 4.73
N ILE A 83 -2.61 2.72 5.01
CA ILE A 83 -1.33 2.59 4.30
C ILE A 83 -1.42 1.40 3.36
N GLY A 84 -1.37 1.65 2.05
CA GLY A 84 -1.38 0.63 1.01
C GLY A 84 -0.05 0.56 0.27
N MET A 85 0.32 -0.63 -0.21
CA MET A 85 1.53 -0.84 -1.00
C MET A 85 1.21 -1.61 -2.27
N VAL A 86 1.70 -1.10 -3.39
CA VAL A 86 1.74 -1.77 -4.67
C VAL A 86 3.16 -2.29 -4.87
N HIS A 87 3.29 -3.60 -4.94
CA HIS A 87 4.59 -4.27 -5.07
C HIS A 87 5.04 -4.33 -6.54
N GLN A 88 6.34 -4.42 -6.76
CA GLN A 88 6.94 -4.64 -8.08
C GLN A 88 6.39 -5.91 -8.77
N HIS A 89 6.16 -6.97 -8.01
CA HIS A 89 5.49 -8.19 -8.48
C HIS A 89 4.05 -8.22 -7.99
N PHE A 90 3.11 -8.22 -8.92
CA PHE A 90 1.67 -8.20 -8.60
C PHE A 90 1.27 -9.38 -7.74
N LYS A 91 0.53 -9.08 -6.68
CA LYS A 91 -0.03 -10.11 -5.77
C LYS A 91 -1.50 -10.37 -6.13
N LEU A 92 -1.77 -10.56 -7.41
CA LEU A 92 -3.09 -10.87 -7.93
C LEU A 92 -3.24 -12.37 -8.19
N ILE A 93 -4.45 -12.87 -7.95
CA ILE A 93 -4.81 -14.26 -8.24
C ILE A 93 -5.28 -14.32 -9.69
N GLU A 94 -4.51 -14.95 -10.54
CA GLU A 94 -4.71 -15.02 -11.99
C GLU A 94 -6.07 -15.62 -12.38
N SER A 95 -6.55 -16.62 -11.64
CA SER A 95 -7.82 -17.31 -11.89
C SER A 95 -9.06 -16.57 -11.37
N PHE A 96 -8.87 -15.42 -10.73
CA PHE A 96 -9.95 -14.59 -10.22
C PHE A 96 -10.20 -13.40 -11.14
N THR A 97 -11.41 -12.87 -11.08
CA THR A 97 -11.74 -11.61 -11.73
C THR A 97 -11.08 -10.43 -11.01
N VAL A 98 -11.05 -9.29 -11.68
CA VAL A 98 -10.61 -8.01 -11.09
C VAL A 98 -11.40 -7.70 -9.82
N ALA A 99 -12.73 -7.81 -9.88
CA ALA A 99 -13.59 -7.53 -8.74
C ALA A 99 -13.30 -8.46 -7.56
N GLU A 100 -13.14 -9.77 -7.80
CA GLU A 100 -12.77 -10.75 -6.76
C GLU A 100 -11.42 -10.41 -6.13
N ASN A 101 -10.41 -10.05 -6.92
CA ASN A 101 -9.09 -9.67 -6.40
C ASN A 101 -9.14 -8.40 -5.55
N ILE A 102 -9.99 -7.44 -5.90
CA ILE A 102 -10.13 -6.18 -5.15
C ILE A 102 -10.77 -6.43 -3.79
N VAL A 103 -11.81 -7.26 -3.71
CA VAL A 103 -12.55 -7.49 -2.45
C VAL A 103 -11.93 -8.55 -1.55
N LEU A 104 -11.07 -9.42 -2.07
CA LEU A 104 -10.51 -10.57 -1.34
C LEU A 104 -9.80 -10.18 -0.02
N SER A 105 -9.28 -8.97 0.07
CA SER A 105 -8.62 -8.46 1.28
C SER A 105 -9.57 -7.93 2.37
N GLN A 106 -10.87 -7.96 2.15
CA GLN A 106 -11.89 -7.57 3.15
C GLN A 106 -12.21 -8.70 4.14
N SER A 107 -11.26 -9.19 4.90
CA SER A 107 -11.49 -10.30 5.82
C SER A 107 -12.09 -9.92 7.19
N LYS A 108 -12.71 -8.75 7.36
CA LYS A 108 -13.42 -8.40 8.60
C LYS A 108 -14.82 -7.88 8.32
N GLY A 109 -15.78 -8.78 8.41
CA GLY A 109 -17.21 -8.47 8.40
C GLY A 109 -17.91 -9.09 7.21
N GLY A 110 -18.67 -10.17 7.46
CA GLY A 110 -19.54 -10.85 6.49
C GLY A 110 -20.64 -9.94 5.96
N PHE A 111 -20.28 -8.91 5.26
CA PHE A 111 -21.21 -8.17 4.43
C PHE A 111 -21.32 -8.93 3.11
N LEU A 112 -22.47 -9.50 2.87
CA LEU A 112 -22.95 -9.91 1.55
C LEU A 112 -23.06 -8.66 0.67
N LEU A 113 -21.90 -8.12 0.23
CA LEU A 113 -21.90 -7.08 -0.79
C LEU A 113 -22.47 -7.71 -2.06
N LYS A 114 -23.51 -7.10 -2.61
CA LYS A 114 -24.05 -7.55 -3.89
C LYS A 114 -22.97 -7.39 -4.95
N PRO A 115 -22.69 -8.43 -5.75
CA PRO A 115 -21.63 -8.36 -6.78
C PRO A 115 -21.75 -7.14 -7.71
N GLU A 116 -22.97 -6.75 -8.04
CA GLU A 116 -23.26 -5.59 -8.88
C GLU A 116 -22.83 -4.26 -8.24
N GLN A 117 -22.96 -4.14 -6.91
CA GLN A 117 -22.51 -2.93 -6.20
C GLN A 117 -20.99 -2.84 -6.19
N ILE A 118 -20.29 -3.95 -5.98
CA ILE A 118 -18.82 -4.00 -6.05
C ILE A 118 -18.32 -3.55 -7.41
N ILE A 119 -18.95 -4.06 -8.47
CA ILE A 119 -18.62 -3.71 -9.85
C ILE A 119 -18.82 -2.21 -10.08
N ALA A 120 -19.97 -1.66 -9.70
CA ALA A 120 -20.26 -0.24 -9.85
C ALA A 120 -19.28 0.65 -9.07
N ASP A 121 -18.91 0.26 -7.86
CA ASP A 121 -17.92 0.99 -7.04
C ASP A 121 -16.54 0.99 -7.70
N ILE A 122 -16.11 -0.14 -8.28
CA ILE A 122 -14.82 -0.25 -8.98
C ILE A 122 -14.82 0.59 -10.26
N GLU A 123 -15.89 0.51 -11.05
CA GLU A 123 -16.06 1.33 -12.27
C GLU A 123 -16.00 2.83 -11.94
N SER A 124 -16.73 3.26 -10.91
CA SER A 124 -16.72 4.64 -10.43
C SER A 124 -15.34 5.11 -9.97
N LEU A 125 -14.61 4.28 -9.23
CA LEU A 125 -13.23 4.58 -8.84
C LEU A 125 -12.31 4.65 -10.07
N GLY A 126 -12.45 3.72 -11.01
CA GLY A 126 -11.69 3.70 -12.26
C GLY A 126 -11.89 4.98 -13.07
N GLU A 127 -13.12 5.44 -13.21
CA GLU A 127 -13.45 6.70 -13.88
C GLU A 127 -12.85 7.90 -13.15
N LYS A 128 -13.06 7.97 -11.82
CA LYS A 128 -12.60 9.08 -10.99
C LYS A 128 -11.08 9.31 -11.07
N TYR A 129 -10.30 8.24 -11.15
CA TYR A 129 -8.83 8.31 -11.10
C TYR A 129 -8.16 8.01 -12.45
N GLY A 130 -8.92 7.79 -13.53
CA GLY A 130 -8.36 7.45 -14.83
C GLY A 130 -7.71 6.05 -14.88
N LEU A 131 -8.21 5.12 -14.07
CA LEU A 131 -7.66 3.76 -13.89
C LEU A 131 -8.65 2.70 -14.38
N GLN A 132 -9.35 2.94 -15.51
CA GLN A 132 -10.37 2.04 -15.99
C GLN A 132 -9.81 0.64 -16.28
N VAL A 133 -10.51 -0.36 -15.77
CA VAL A 133 -10.34 -1.79 -16.06
C VAL A 133 -11.73 -2.44 -16.05
N ASP A 134 -11.91 -3.55 -16.76
CA ASP A 134 -13.14 -4.32 -16.67
C ASP A 134 -13.18 -5.14 -15.37
N PRO A 135 -14.10 -4.86 -14.42
CA PRO A 135 -14.18 -5.59 -13.16
C PRO A 135 -14.51 -7.08 -13.32
N ARG A 136 -15.08 -7.46 -14.47
CA ARG A 136 -15.48 -8.84 -14.78
C ARG A 136 -14.40 -9.64 -15.48
N ALA A 137 -13.36 -8.97 -16.01
CA ALA A 137 -12.25 -9.65 -16.66
C ALA A 137 -11.46 -10.48 -15.66
N TYR A 138 -10.98 -11.65 -16.10
CA TYR A 138 -10.04 -12.46 -15.32
C TYR A 138 -8.65 -11.84 -15.38
N VAL A 139 -7.90 -11.90 -14.26
CA VAL A 139 -6.57 -11.29 -14.17
C VAL A 139 -5.58 -11.87 -15.16
N TRP A 140 -5.69 -13.15 -15.52
CA TRP A 140 -4.83 -13.78 -16.56
C TRP A 140 -5.00 -13.17 -17.94
N GLN A 141 -6.11 -12.49 -18.22
CA GLN A 141 -6.40 -11.82 -19.51
C GLN A 141 -5.77 -10.43 -19.61
N LEU A 142 -5.34 -9.88 -18.47
CA LEU A 142 -4.89 -8.50 -18.37
C LEU A 142 -3.42 -8.34 -18.76
N GLY A 143 -3.12 -7.25 -19.46
CA GLY A 143 -1.76 -6.78 -19.66
C GLY A 143 -1.13 -6.25 -18.35
N VAL A 144 0.19 -6.08 -18.36
CA VAL A 144 0.94 -5.63 -17.17
C VAL A 144 0.44 -4.29 -16.64
N GLY A 145 0.20 -3.32 -17.52
CA GLY A 145 -0.33 -2.00 -17.11
C GLY A 145 -1.73 -2.07 -16.53
N GLU A 146 -2.56 -3.04 -16.97
CA GLU A 146 -3.89 -3.25 -16.39
C GLU A 146 -3.78 -3.91 -15.01
N LYS A 147 -2.90 -4.88 -14.83
CA LYS A 147 -2.63 -5.48 -13.53
C LYS A 147 -2.15 -4.45 -12.51
N GLN A 148 -1.32 -3.50 -12.94
CA GLN A 148 -0.89 -2.39 -12.09
C GLN A 148 -2.08 -1.50 -11.70
N ARG A 149 -2.96 -1.16 -12.64
CA ARG A 149 -4.20 -0.41 -12.33
C ARG A 149 -5.08 -1.14 -11.32
N VAL A 150 -5.21 -2.46 -11.46
CA VAL A 150 -5.97 -3.29 -10.50
C VAL A 150 -5.37 -3.20 -9.08
N GLU A 151 -4.05 -3.29 -8.95
CA GLU A 151 -3.38 -3.16 -7.64
C GLU A 151 -3.63 -1.78 -7.01
N ILE A 152 -3.55 -0.71 -7.80
CA ILE A 152 -3.83 0.65 -7.31
C ILE A 152 -5.31 0.77 -6.93
N LEU A 153 -6.23 0.33 -7.79
CA LEU A 153 -7.67 0.35 -7.51
C LEU A 153 -8.01 -0.44 -6.24
N ARG A 154 -7.36 -1.57 -6.01
CA ARG A 154 -7.52 -2.35 -4.77
C ARG A 154 -7.18 -1.51 -3.54
N MET A 155 -6.07 -0.77 -3.56
CA MET A 155 -5.70 0.10 -2.44
C MET A 155 -6.69 1.26 -2.26
N LEU A 156 -7.15 1.87 -3.36
CA LEU A 156 -8.14 2.95 -3.31
C LEU A 156 -9.51 2.46 -2.82
N TYR A 157 -9.92 1.29 -3.24
CA TYR A 157 -11.16 0.64 -2.77
C TYR A 157 -11.13 0.41 -1.25
N HIS A 158 -9.98 0.05 -0.71
CA HIS A 158 -9.74 -0.09 0.73
C HIS A 158 -9.48 1.24 1.45
N ARG A 159 -9.73 2.38 0.77
CA ARG A 159 -9.60 3.74 1.33
C ARG A 159 -8.19 4.06 1.83
N SER A 160 -7.17 3.54 1.17
CA SER A 160 -5.80 3.91 1.48
C SER A 160 -5.60 5.42 1.31
N ARG A 161 -5.01 6.05 2.30
CA ARG A 161 -4.67 7.48 2.33
C ARG A 161 -3.22 7.71 1.91
N VAL A 162 -2.39 6.69 2.05
CA VAL A 162 -0.98 6.65 1.63
C VAL A 162 -0.79 5.48 0.69
N LEU A 163 -0.24 5.73 -0.48
CA LEU A 163 0.14 4.71 -1.44
C LEU A 163 1.65 4.64 -1.56
N ILE A 164 2.20 3.47 -1.30
CA ILE A 164 3.61 3.16 -1.53
C ILE A 164 3.70 2.41 -2.86
N LEU A 165 4.48 2.95 -3.79
CA LEU A 165 4.72 2.34 -5.10
C LEU A 165 6.18 1.90 -5.15
N ASP A 166 6.42 0.59 -5.26
CA ASP A 166 7.76 0.02 -5.34
C ASP A 166 8.13 -0.20 -6.81
N GLU A 167 9.10 0.58 -7.31
CA GLU A 167 9.57 0.59 -8.69
C GLU A 167 8.43 0.62 -9.75
N PRO A 168 7.51 1.61 -9.71
CA PRO A 168 6.30 1.60 -10.53
C PRO A 168 6.53 1.72 -12.04
N THR A 169 7.75 2.03 -12.48
CA THR A 169 8.13 2.22 -13.88
C THR A 169 9.01 1.09 -14.44
N ALA A 170 9.22 0.01 -13.69
CA ALA A 170 10.05 -1.13 -14.11
C ALA A 170 9.36 -2.06 -15.13
N VAL A 171 8.23 -1.63 -15.73
CA VAL A 171 7.40 -2.40 -16.67
C VAL A 171 7.00 -1.54 -17.86
#